data_8530afc9e5f429996af6e8134a7372b1
#
_entry.id   8530afc9e5f429996af6e8134a7372b1
#
_cell.length_a   1.000
_cell.length_b   1.000
_cell.length_c   1.000
_cell.angle_alpha   90.00
_cell.angle_beta   90.00
_cell.angle_gamma   90.00
#
_symmetry.space_group_name_H-M   'P 1'
#
loop_
_entity.id
_entity.type
_entity.pdbx_description
1 polymer ?
#
loop_
_entity_poly.entity_id
_entity_poly.type
_entity_poly.pdbx_seq_one_letter_code
_entity_poly.pdbx_strand_id
1 'polypeptide(L)'
;MIGTWVGRSDYTSSSASGFTHKMTLSVISSNDCFFQGISSFDDSNTTFVVSGTIDKYGWVEFMETEYEIYGGEYTDCTGNGSSWNNPCNRWPYIRWRPGTKFHEARFRSDPYLLNGEFFTQGGGWNSQVRGTFTITK
;
A
#
# COMPACT_ATOMS: atom_id res chain seq x y z
N MET A 1 5.33 12.64 -12.03
CA MET A 1 5.16 11.38 -11.26
C MET A 1 6.24 10.34 -11.51
N ILE A 2 6.81 10.27 -12.72
CA ILE A 2 7.82 9.24 -13.04
C ILE A 2 8.98 9.24 -12.04
N GLY A 3 9.39 8.06 -11.63
CA GLY A 3 10.49 7.84 -10.69
C GLY A 3 10.13 6.91 -9.56
N THR A 4 11.06 6.74 -8.64
CA THR A 4 10.90 5.87 -7.47
C THR A 4 10.60 6.71 -6.23
N TRP A 5 9.51 6.39 -5.59
CA TRP A 5 9.01 7.03 -4.38
C TRP A 5 9.13 6.06 -3.22
N VAL A 6 9.75 6.47 -2.13
CA VAL A 6 10.01 5.60 -0.98
C VAL A 6 9.57 6.29 0.31
N GLY A 7 9.00 5.52 1.20
CA GLY A 7 8.61 6.02 2.51
C GLY A 7 7.90 4.98 3.35
N ARG A 8 6.87 5.42 4.07
CA ARG A 8 6.18 4.61 5.06
C ARG A 8 4.69 4.56 4.82
N SER A 9 4.14 3.43 5.20
CA SER A 9 2.70 3.19 5.30
C SER A 9 2.40 2.75 6.73
N ASP A 10 1.53 3.47 7.41
CA ASP A 10 1.17 3.24 8.81
C ASP A 10 -0.32 2.89 8.93
N TYR A 11 -0.61 1.79 9.60
CA TYR A 11 -1.99 1.40 9.87
C TYR A 11 -2.55 2.18 11.05
N THR A 12 -3.75 2.72 10.89
CA THR A 12 -4.41 3.55 11.91
C THR A 12 -5.73 2.99 12.40
N SER A 13 -6.31 2.03 11.69
CA SER A 13 -7.55 1.38 12.16
C SER A 13 -7.28 0.53 13.39
N SER A 14 -8.27 0.44 14.27
CA SER A 14 -8.12 -0.17 15.60
C SER A 14 -7.58 -1.61 15.57
N SER A 15 -7.94 -2.38 14.58
CA SER A 15 -7.53 -3.78 14.46
C SER A 15 -6.09 -3.95 13.94
N ALA A 16 -5.55 -2.94 13.29
CA ALA A 16 -4.22 -2.99 12.70
C ALA A 16 -3.32 -1.84 13.15
N SER A 17 -3.79 -1.04 14.09
CA SER A 17 -3.06 0.13 14.60
C SER A 17 -1.67 -0.25 15.11
N GLY A 18 -0.68 0.53 14.73
CA GLY A 18 0.71 0.33 15.13
C GLY A 18 1.55 -0.48 14.15
N PHE A 19 0.96 -1.09 13.12
CA PHE A 19 1.75 -1.68 12.04
C PHE A 19 2.28 -0.60 11.12
N THR A 20 3.55 -0.72 10.77
CA THR A 20 4.26 0.20 9.87
C THR A 20 5.03 -0.61 8.86
N HIS A 21 4.94 -0.20 7.60
CA HIS A 21 5.66 -0.85 6.51
C HIS A 21 6.39 0.19 5.66
N LYS A 22 7.60 -0.17 5.24
CA LYS A 22 8.27 0.57 4.19
C LYS A 22 7.53 0.33 2.88
N MET A 23 7.20 1.41 2.21
CA MET A 23 6.50 1.38 0.93
C MET A 23 7.39 1.95 -0.16
N THR A 24 7.43 1.28 -1.29
CA THR A 24 8.09 1.78 -2.50
C THR A 24 7.08 1.79 -3.64
N LEU A 25 7.00 2.90 -4.34
CA LEU A 25 6.19 3.06 -5.54
C LEU A 25 7.11 3.50 -6.68
N SER A 26 7.29 2.65 -7.66
CA SER A 26 8.07 2.95 -8.87
C SER A 26 7.12 3.27 -9.99
N VAL A 27 6.99 4.54 -10.30
CA VAL A 27 6.15 5.02 -11.42
C VAL A 27 6.95 4.91 -12.71
N ILE A 28 6.52 4.03 -13.60
CA ILE A 28 7.21 3.64 -14.83
C ILE A 28 6.76 4.50 -16.00
N SER A 29 5.47 4.80 -16.07
CA SER A 29 4.90 5.60 -17.13
C SER A 29 3.91 6.61 -16.59
N SER A 30 3.86 7.77 -17.23
CA SER A 30 2.91 8.82 -16.91
C SER A 30 2.50 9.50 -18.21
N ASN A 31 1.21 9.60 -18.43
CA ASN A 31 0.64 10.24 -19.63
C ASN A 31 -0.55 11.09 -19.20
N ASP A 32 -0.38 12.42 -19.35
CA ASP A 32 -1.38 13.40 -18.92
C ASP A 32 -1.77 13.21 -17.44
N CYS A 33 -2.98 12.74 -17.21
CA CYS A 33 -3.53 12.52 -15.88
C CYS A 33 -3.34 11.10 -15.34
N PHE A 34 -2.79 10.19 -16.13
CA PHE A 34 -2.68 8.78 -15.76
C PHE A 34 -1.23 8.38 -15.54
N PHE A 35 -1.03 7.48 -14.60
CA PHE A 35 0.27 6.86 -14.40
C PHE A 35 0.12 5.36 -14.10
N GLN A 36 1.18 4.64 -14.38
CA GLN A 36 1.32 3.24 -14.03
C GLN A 36 2.67 3.00 -13.38
N GLY A 37 2.71 2.03 -12.51
CA GLY A 37 3.90 1.71 -11.77
C GLY A 37 3.81 0.37 -11.07
N ILE A 38 4.76 0.17 -10.15
CA ILE A 38 4.85 -1.03 -9.34
C ILE A 38 5.00 -0.60 -7.89
N SER A 39 4.20 -1.18 -7.01
CA SER A 39 4.35 -1.00 -5.56
C SER A 39 4.92 -2.24 -4.90
N SER A 40 5.69 -2.03 -3.85
CA SER A 40 6.22 -3.07 -2.99
C SER A 40 6.22 -2.62 -1.55
N PHE A 41 6.16 -3.60 -0.64
CA PHE A 41 6.17 -3.39 0.80
C PHE A 41 7.20 -4.33 1.41
N ASP A 42 7.83 -3.89 2.52
CA ASP A 42 8.91 -4.65 3.15
C ASP A 42 8.44 -5.91 3.89
N ASP A 43 7.14 -6.07 4.09
CA ASP A 43 6.54 -7.23 4.75
C ASP A 43 6.22 -8.40 3.82
N SER A 44 6.44 -8.23 2.52
CA SER A 44 6.07 -9.23 1.52
C SER A 44 7.03 -9.21 0.33
N ASN A 45 7.22 -10.37 -0.29
CA ASN A 45 7.91 -10.50 -1.57
C ASN A 45 6.99 -10.24 -2.77
N THR A 46 5.72 -10.01 -2.51
CA THR A 46 4.75 -9.70 -3.54
C THR A 46 4.89 -8.26 -3.99
N THR A 47 4.89 -8.05 -5.29
CA THR A 47 4.82 -6.73 -5.91
C THR A 47 3.55 -6.61 -6.73
N PHE A 48 3.05 -5.39 -6.84
CA PHE A 48 1.76 -5.12 -7.48
C PHE A 48 1.92 -4.13 -8.62
N VAL A 49 1.17 -4.35 -9.68
CA VAL A 49 0.96 -3.34 -10.70
C VAL A 49 0.03 -2.27 -10.13
N VAL A 50 0.41 -1.03 -10.29
CA VAL A 50 -0.35 0.14 -9.83
C VAL A 50 -0.83 0.94 -11.02
N SER A 51 -2.09 1.34 -10.97
CA SER A 51 -2.66 2.33 -11.87
C SER A 51 -3.24 3.48 -11.06
N GLY A 52 -3.02 4.67 -11.53
CA GLY A 52 -3.48 5.86 -10.81
C GLY A 52 -3.71 7.07 -11.71
N THR A 53 -4.24 8.09 -11.08
CA THR A 53 -4.51 9.38 -11.71
C THR A 53 -3.95 10.50 -10.85
N ILE A 54 -3.58 11.58 -11.50
CA ILE A 54 -3.23 12.85 -10.87
C ILE A 54 -3.97 13.97 -11.57
N ASP A 55 -4.63 14.82 -10.82
CA ASP A 55 -5.30 15.98 -11.38
C ASP A 55 -4.42 17.25 -11.34
N LYS A 56 -4.92 18.31 -11.95
CA LYS A 56 -4.20 19.59 -12.01
C LYS A 56 -4.01 20.27 -10.65
N TYR A 57 -4.73 19.83 -9.64
CA TYR A 57 -4.62 20.36 -8.25
C TYR A 57 -3.67 19.55 -7.38
N GLY A 58 -3.08 18.48 -7.92
CA GLY A 58 -2.20 17.61 -7.17
C GLY A 58 -2.91 16.52 -6.37
N TRP A 59 -4.17 16.23 -6.64
CA TRP A 59 -4.84 15.05 -6.10
C TRP A 59 -4.40 13.81 -6.85
N VAL A 60 -3.98 12.84 -6.09
CA VAL A 60 -3.51 11.55 -6.60
C VAL A 60 -4.38 10.45 -6.04
N GLU A 61 -4.86 9.58 -6.91
CA GLU A 61 -5.57 8.37 -6.54
C GLU A 61 -4.92 7.19 -7.24
N PHE A 62 -4.67 6.12 -6.54
CA PHE A 62 -4.14 4.91 -7.16
C PHE A 62 -4.54 3.65 -6.41
N MET A 63 -4.47 2.54 -7.11
CA MET A 63 -4.72 1.23 -6.53
C MET A 63 -3.80 0.19 -7.16
N GLU A 64 -3.56 -0.86 -6.42
CA GLU A 64 -2.95 -2.09 -6.92
C GLU A 64 -4.00 -2.86 -7.72
N THR A 65 -3.79 -3.00 -9.01
CA THR A 65 -4.77 -3.59 -9.93
C THR A 65 -4.57 -5.08 -10.16
N GLU A 66 -3.32 -5.54 -10.08
CA GLU A 66 -2.97 -6.93 -10.28
C GLU A 66 -1.62 -7.25 -9.64
N TYR A 67 -1.31 -8.53 -9.50
CA TYR A 67 0.05 -8.93 -9.10
C TYR A 67 1.01 -8.71 -10.26
N GLU A 68 2.15 -8.08 -9.97
CA GLU A 68 3.31 -8.09 -10.87
C GLU A 68 4.11 -9.35 -10.60
N ILE A 69 4.47 -9.57 -9.33
CA ILE A 69 5.09 -10.82 -8.87
C ILE A 69 4.33 -11.28 -7.63
N TYR A 70 3.79 -12.47 -7.68
CA TYR A 70 3.20 -13.11 -6.51
C TYR A 70 4.29 -13.82 -5.72
N GLY A 71 4.70 -13.23 -4.60
CA GLY A 71 5.76 -13.75 -3.74
C GLY A 71 5.30 -14.80 -2.72
N GLY A 72 4.06 -15.27 -2.85
CA GLY A 72 3.47 -16.18 -1.89
C GLY A 72 2.87 -15.47 -0.68
N GLU A 73 2.13 -16.23 0.11
CA GLU A 73 1.65 -15.75 1.39
C GLU A 73 2.80 -15.70 2.39
N TYR A 74 2.69 -14.86 3.39
CA TYR A 74 3.68 -14.60 4.40
C TYR A 74 4.39 -15.87 4.88
N THR A 75 5.61 -16.06 4.42
CA THR A 75 6.41 -17.22 4.79
C THR A 75 6.76 -17.22 6.27
N ASP A 76 6.87 -16.04 6.86
CA ASP A 76 7.17 -15.86 8.28
C ASP A 76 6.03 -16.30 9.19
N CYS A 77 4.86 -16.52 8.64
CA CYS A 77 3.69 -16.92 9.38
C CYS A 77 3.42 -18.42 9.35
N THR A 78 4.18 -19.17 8.58
CA THR A 78 3.99 -20.62 8.46
C THR A 78 4.63 -21.34 9.63
N GLY A 79 3.85 -22.11 10.36
CA GLY A 79 4.34 -23.07 11.33
C GLY A 79 4.61 -22.57 12.73
N ASN A 80 4.27 -21.34 13.06
CA ASN A 80 4.63 -20.75 14.34
C ASN A 80 3.53 -20.78 15.44
N GLY A 81 2.56 -21.65 15.32
CA GLY A 81 1.63 -21.89 16.41
C GLY A 81 0.92 -20.65 16.92
N SER A 82 0.63 -20.64 18.21
CA SER A 82 -0.25 -19.70 18.89
C SER A 82 0.43 -18.49 19.56
N SER A 83 1.63 -18.12 19.16
CA SER A 83 2.33 -16.99 19.78
C SER A 83 1.65 -15.66 19.46
N TRP A 84 1.27 -14.92 20.48
CA TRP A 84 0.73 -13.56 20.36
C TRP A 84 1.72 -12.56 19.75
N ASN A 85 3.00 -12.85 19.81
CA ASN A 85 4.04 -11.99 19.25
C ASN A 85 4.20 -12.20 17.75
N ASN A 86 3.58 -13.23 17.19
CA ASN A 86 3.60 -13.44 15.75
C ASN A 86 2.51 -12.58 15.10
N PRO A 87 2.86 -11.60 14.25
CA PRO A 87 1.87 -10.75 13.61
C PRO A 87 0.85 -11.51 12.76
N CYS A 88 1.18 -12.73 12.35
CA CYS A 88 0.27 -13.59 11.59
C CYS A 88 -0.87 -14.17 12.43
N ASN A 89 -0.72 -14.21 13.72
CA ASN A 89 -1.75 -14.66 14.64
C ASN A 89 -2.64 -13.53 15.14
N ARG A 90 -2.36 -12.31 14.72
CA ARG A 90 -3.19 -11.15 15.05
C ARG A 90 -4.29 -10.99 14.02
N TRP A 91 -5.48 -10.82 14.50
CA TRP A 91 -6.62 -10.49 13.67
C TRP A 91 -6.83 -8.96 13.60
N PRO A 92 -7.19 -8.42 12.41
CA PRO A 92 -7.32 -9.13 11.15
C PRO A 92 -5.95 -9.40 10.53
N TYR A 93 -5.80 -10.59 10.00
CA TYR A 93 -4.68 -10.93 9.16
C TYR A 93 -4.82 -10.19 7.83
N ILE A 94 -3.94 -9.25 7.59
CA ILE A 94 -4.08 -8.37 6.44
C ILE A 94 -3.39 -8.99 5.23
N ARG A 95 -4.19 -9.54 4.37
CA ARG A 95 -3.75 -10.00 3.06
C ARG A 95 -4.10 -8.96 2.03
N TRP A 96 -3.09 -8.41 1.39
CA TRP A 96 -3.31 -7.53 0.27
C TRP A 96 -3.66 -8.33 -0.96
N ARG A 97 -4.82 -8.02 -1.54
CA ARG A 97 -5.24 -8.56 -2.83
C ARG A 97 -5.39 -7.42 -3.81
N PRO A 98 -5.01 -7.63 -5.08
CA PRO A 98 -5.24 -6.62 -6.11
C PRO A 98 -6.71 -6.20 -6.16
N GLY A 99 -6.95 -4.92 -6.42
CA GLY A 99 -8.29 -4.36 -6.52
C GLY A 99 -8.98 -4.07 -5.20
N THR A 100 -8.32 -4.24 -4.07
CA THR A 100 -8.94 -4.06 -2.75
C THR A 100 -8.40 -2.88 -1.95
N LYS A 101 -7.24 -2.37 -2.31
CA LYS A 101 -6.59 -1.27 -1.58
C LYS A 101 -6.55 -0.02 -2.42
N PHE A 102 -7.13 1.04 -1.89
CA PHE A 102 -7.19 2.35 -2.53
C PHE A 102 -6.30 3.33 -1.80
N HIS A 103 -5.63 4.17 -2.56
CA HIS A 103 -4.79 5.23 -2.04
C HIS A 103 -5.26 6.57 -2.57
N GLU A 104 -5.35 7.54 -1.67
CA GLU A 104 -5.66 8.93 -1.98
C GLU A 104 -4.58 9.81 -1.37
N ALA A 105 -3.98 10.68 -2.15
CA ALA A 105 -2.88 11.50 -1.69
C ALA A 105 -2.87 12.90 -2.29
N ARG A 106 -2.12 13.78 -1.64
CA ARG A 106 -1.72 15.08 -2.19
C ARG A 106 -0.29 14.98 -2.67
N PHE A 107 -0.10 15.38 -3.92
CA PHE A 107 1.22 15.61 -4.48
C PHE A 107 1.69 17.01 -4.11
N ARG A 108 2.91 17.11 -3.66
CA ARG A 108 3.62 18.37 -3.47
C ARG A 108 4.96 18.30 -4.17
N SER A 109 5.38 19.41 -4.73
CA SER A 109 6.73 19.58 -5.26
C SER A 109 7.53 20.47 -4.31
N ASP A 110 8.82 20.21 -4.15
CA ASP A 110 9.75 20.95 -3.32
C ASP A 110 9.60 20.73 -1.79
N PRO A 111 9.96 19.55 -1.29
CA PRO A 111 10.38 18.35 -2.02
C PRO A 111 9.21 17.59 -2.66
N TYR A 112 9.50 16.72 -3.58
CA TYR A 112 8.50 15.83 -4.15
C TYR A 112 7.99 14.85 -3.09
N LEU A 113 6.74 15.02 -2.73
CA LEU A 113 6.08 14.33 -1.64
C LEU A 113 4.69 13.87 -2.03
N LEU A 114 4.37 12.63 -1.72
CA LEU A 114 2.99 12.13 -1.69
C LEU A 114 2.65 11.82 -0.25
N ASN A 115 1.62 12.48 0.25
CA ASN A 115 1.10 12.28 1.59
C ASN A 115 -0.39 12.03 1.51
N GLY A 116 -0.84 10.94 2.08
CA GLY A 116 -2.25 10.60 1.97
C GLY A 116 -2.67 9.45 2.85
N GLU A 117 -3.80 8.89 2.47
CA GLU A 117 -4.47 7.82 3.17
C GLU A 117 -4.66 6.63 2.26
N PHE A 118 -4.73 5.45 2.85
CA PHE A 118 -5.17 4.25 2.17
C PHE A 118 -6.30 3.60 2.95
N PHE A 119 -7.12 2.86 2.23
CA PHE A 119 -8.17 2.05 2.83
C PHE A 119 -8.42 0.81 1.98
N THR A 120 -8.82 -0.26 2.63
CA THR A 120 -9.26 -1.46 1.96
C THR A 120 -10.76 -1.58 2.06
N GLN A 121 -11.38 -2.07 1.01
CA GLN A 121 -12.75 -2.53 1.14
C GLN A 121 -12.74 -3.83 1.92
N GLY A 122 -13.42 -3.82 3.06
CA GLY A 122 -13.46 -4.97 3.94
C GLY A 122 -14.21 -6.13 3.31
N GLY A 123 -13.64 -7.32 3.45
CA GLY A 123 -14.35 -8.58 3.30
C GLY A 123 -14.66 -9.14 4.68
N GLY A 124 -15.84 -9.70 4.84
CA GLY A 124 -16.26 -10.29 6.11
C GLY A 124 -16.63 -9.24 7.17
N TRP A 125 -16.41 -9.59 8.41
CA TRP A 125 -16.81 -8.76 9.55
C TRP A 125 -15.81 -7.67 9.93
N ASN A 126 -14.71 -7.59 9.23
CA ASN A 126 -13.86 -6.44 9.33
C ASN A 126 -14.07 -5.58 8.13
N SER A 127 -14.80 -4.61 8.38
CA SER A 127 -14.96 -3.47 7.58
C SER A 127 -13.62 -2.94 7.06
N GLN A 128 -13.40 -1.78 6.89
CA GLN A 128 -12.22 -1.18 6.29
C GLN A 128 -11.00 -1.23 7.20
N VAL A 129 -9.87 -1.60 6.64
CA VAL A 129 -8.56 -1.30 7.20
C VAL A 129 -8.12 0.04 6.62
N ARG A 130 -7.73 0.95 7.50
CA ARG A 130 -7.30 2.29 7.12
C ARG A 130 -5.89 2.57 7.60
N GLY A 131 -5.24 3.49 6.92
CA GLY A 131 -3.94 3.99 7.32
C GLY A 131 -3.54 5.23 6.58
N THR A 132 -2.34 5.68 6.86
CA THR A 132 -1.71 6.83 6.20
C THR A 132 -0.42 6.40 5.54
N PHE A 133 0.00 7.13 4.53
CA PHE A 133 1.31 6.92 3.93
C PHE A 133 1.97 8.23 3.57
N THR A 134 3.28 8.22 3.60
CA THR A 134 4.11 9.33 3.16
C THR A 134 5.29 8.77 2.40
N ILE A 135 5.40 9.12 1.14
CA ILE A 135 6.51 8.70 0.29
C ILE A 135 7.12 9.90 -0.42
N THR A 136 8.42 9.88 -0.57
CA THR A 136 9.19 10.93 -1.24
C THR A 136 9.96 10.35 -2.41
N LYS A 137 10.15 11.19 -3.41
CA LYS A 137 10.91 10.80 -4.59
C LYS A 137 12.41 10.95 -4.37
#